data_94579be617da154aa85fe5f13d7b7d81
#
_entry.id   94579be617da154aa85fe5f13d7b7d81
#
_cell.length_a   1.000
_cell.length_b   1.000
_cell.length_c   1.000
_cell.angle_alpha   90.00
_cell.angle_beta   90.00
_cell.angle_gamma   90.00
#
_symmetry.space_group_name_H-M   'P 1'
#
loop_
_entity.id
_entity.type
_entity.pdbx_description
1 polymer ?
#
loop_
_entity_poly.entity_id
_entity_poly.type
_entity_poly.pdbx_seq_one_letter_code
_entity_poly.pdbx_strand_id
1 'polypeptide(L)'
;MKKISSSGEIETLSKERVWMETYKALSTRNPEEYFSILLKVGALEKICQSINLNLKALEKTSSDTQDCAIKWSVLISENENIEEINISFNAPKEFSEISGICSHINLFSSKKISPESLMDLINKCDLLRKPERFYKASKASSYLIESSLRPEKWIEIYDLLSDVSADKTLREGKLIAKKLNTDRLAALKNYLEKL
;
A
#
# COMPACT_ATOMS: atom_id res chain seq x y z
N MET A 1 3.04 18.71 -26.39
CA MET A 1 3.62 18.18 -25.16
C MET A 1 5.15 18.27 -25.09
N LYS A 2 5.92 17.79 -26.09
CA LYS A 2 7.42 17.96 -26.06
C LYS A 2 7.89 19.42 -25.86
N LYS A 3 7.17 20.42 -26.43
CA LYS A 3 7.49 21.85 -26.25
C LYS A 3 7.27 22.34 -24.82
N ILE A 4 6.28 21.81 -24.09
CA ILE A 4 5.96 22.19 -22.71
C ILE A 4 7.02 21.65 -21.75
N SER A 5 7.51 20.42 -21.96
CA SER A 5 8.57 19.85 -21.12
C SER A 5 9.93 20.55 -21.29
N SER A 6 10.19 21.14 -22.47
CA SER A 6 11.42 21.89 -22.74
C SER A 6 11.38 23.36 -22.33
N SER A 7 10.18 23.92 -22.04
CA SER A 7 10.01 25.33 -21.67
C SER A 7 10.18 25.63 -20.17
N GLY A 8 10.47 24.62 -19.33
CA GLY A 8 10.56 24.81 -17.88
C GLY A 8 9.22 25.00 -17.15
N GLU A 9 8.11 25.01 -17.86
CA GLU A 9 6.77 25.22 -17.28
C GLU A 9 6.38 24.14 -16.27
N ILE A 10 6.91 22.91 -16.40
CA ILE A 10 6.65 21.81 -15.45
C ILE A 10 7.30 22.11 -14.09
N GLU A 11 8.47 22.77 -14.09
CA GLU A 11 9.18 23.15 -12.86
C GLU A 11 8.48 24.28 -12.10
N THR A 12 7.56 25.01 -12.76
CA THR A 12 6.74 26.07 -12.14
C THR A 12 5.39 25.57 -11.62
N LEU A 13 5.03 24.31 -11.89
CA LEU A 13 3.78 23.74 -11.38
C LEU A 13 3.88 23.50 -9.89
N SER A 14 2.86 23.94 -9.15
CA SER A 14 2.76 23.58 -7.73
C SER A 14 2.53 22.06 -7.58
N LYS A 15 3.05 21.50 -6.49
CA LYS A 15 2.87 20.06 -6.19
C LYS A 15 1.39 19.66 -6.10
N GLU A 16 0.54 20.56 -5.62
CA GLU A 16 -0.91 20.35 -5.56
C GLU A 16 -1.51 20.16 -6.95
N ARG A 17 -1.04 20.94 -7.91
CA ARG A 17 -1.50 20.82 -9.30
C ARG A 17 -1.01 19.53 -9.95
N VAL A 18 0.23 19.14 -9.67
CA VAL A 18 0.77 17.83 -10.10
C VAL A 18 -0.11 16.71 -9.58
N TRP A 19 -0.46 16.74 -8.29
CA TRP A 19 -1.34 15.73 -7.70
C TRP A 19 -2.75 15.74 -8.32
N MET A 20 -3.34 16.92 -8.49
CA MET A 20 -4.68 17.02 -9.10
C MET A 20 -4.75 16.38 -10.49
N GLU A 21 -3.77 16.63 -11.35
CA GLU A 21 -3.71 16.02 -12.68
C GLU A 21 -3.42 14.51 -12.61
N THR A 22 -2.56 14.07 -11.69
CA THR A 22 -2.32 12.66 -11.39
C THR A 22 -3.60 11.95 -10.95
N TYR A 23 -4.35 12.54 -10.01
CA TYR A 23 -5.61 11.97 -9.54
C TYR A 23 -6.67 11.87 -10.64
N LYS A 24 -6.81 12.93 -11.45
CA LYS A 24 -7.71 12.90 -12.63
C LYS A 24 -7.33 11.77 -13.59
N ALA A 25 -6.05 11.59 -13.86
CA ALA A 25 -5.57 10.52 -14.71
C ALA A 25 -5.91 9.14 -14.13
N LEU A 26 -5.65 8.91 -12.83
CA LEU A 26 -5.99 7.65 -12.14
C LEU A 26 -7.51 7.35 -12.18
N SER A 27 -8.34 8.39 -12.24
CA SER A 27 -9.80 8.26 -12.31
C SER A 27 -10.30 7.89 -13.71
N THR A 28 -9.45 7.89 -14.72
CA THR A 28 -9.83 7.50 -16.08
C THR A 28 -9.89 5.98 -16.26
N ARG A 29 -10.41 5.55 -17.41
CA ARG A 29 -10.46 4.12 -17.76
C ARG A 29 -9.08 3.56 -18.08
N ASN A 30 -8.23 4.34 -18.77
CA ASN A 30 -6.89 3.93 -19.23
C ASN A 30 -5.83 4.88 -18.65
N PRO A 31 -5.60 4.88 -17.33
CA PRO A 31 -4.65 5.81 -16.71
C PRO A 31 -3.20 5.60 -17.16
N GLU A 32 -2.83 4.38 -17.56
CA GLU A 32 -1.50 4.03 -18.05
C GLU A 32 -1.09 4.83 -19.28
N GLU A 33 -2.02 5.24 -20.12
CA GLU A 33 -1.73 6.10 -21.29
C GLU A 33 -1.17 7.45 -20.87
N TYR A 34 -1.78 8.08 -19.84
CA TYR A 34 -1.32 9.36 -19.32
C TYR A 34 0.13 9.27 -18.80
N PHE A 35 0.42 8.28 -17.98
CA PHE A 35 1.75 8.09 -17.42
C PHE A 35 2.79 7.69 -18.48
N SER A 36 2.39 6.89 -19.48
CA SER A 36 3.22 6.58 -20.64
C SER A 36 3.63 7.84 -21.42
N ILE A 37 2.72 8.80 -21.58
CA ILE A 37 3.01 10.08 -22.25
C ILE A 37 3.97 10.89 -21.40
N LEU A 38 3.79 10.99 -20.08
CA LEU A 38 4.67 11.72 -19.18
C LEU A 38 6.11 11.15 -19.20
N LEU A 39 6.24 9.82 -19.24
CA LEU A 39 7.53 9.15 -19.41
C LEU A 39 8.19 9.54 -20.75
N LYS A 40 7.45 9.43 -21.87
CA LYS A 40 7.96 9.71 -23.21
C LYS A 40 8.45 11.15 -23.40
N VAL A 41 7.87 12.10 -22.68
CA VAL A 41 8.25 13.52 -22.78
C VAL A 41 9.24 13.94 -21.68
N GLY A 42 9.69 13.03 -20.81
CA GLY A 42 10.64 13.32 -19.71
C GLY A 42 10.03 14.19 -18.60
N ALA A 43 8.71 14.28 -18.50
CA ALA A 43 8.04 15.12 -17.50
C ALA A 43 8.12 14.53 -16.09
N LEU A 44 8.11 13.19 -15.97
CA LEU A 44 8.16 12.51 -14.69
C LEU A 44 9.48 12.72 -13.95
N GLU A 45 10.61 12.72 -14.66
CA GLU A 45 11.94 12.95 -14.08
C GLU A 45 12.06 14.34 -13.43
N LYS A 46 11.27 15.32 -13.90
CA LYS A 46 11.20 16.65 -13.31
C LYS A 46 10.37 16.71 -12.03
N ILE A 47 9.44 15.79 -11.85
CA ILE A 47 8.59 15.67 -10.65
C ILE A 47 9.32 14.82 -9.60
N CYS A 48 9.82 13.66 -10.01
CA CYS A 48 10.51 12.71 -9.14
C CYS A 48 11.59 12.00 -9.96
N GLN A 49 12.87 12.22 -9.59
CA GLN A 49 14.00 11.58 -10.26
C GLN A 49 13.97 10.06 -10.00
N SER A 50 14.35 9.30 -11.01
CA SER A 50 14.49 7.84 -10.93
C SER A 50 13.21 7.08 -10.52
N ILE A 51 12.03 7.63 -10.83
CA ILE A 51 10.76 6.93 -10.58
C ILE A 51 10.56 5.82 -11.61
N ASN A 52 10.25 4.62 -11.12
CA ASN A 52 9.81 3.48 -11.92
C ASN A 52 8.30 3.32 -11.82
N LEU A 53 7.61 3.19 -12.96
CA LEU A 53 6.17 3.05 -13.01
C LEU A 53 5.78 1.67 -13.55
N ASN A 54 4.99 0.94 -12.79
CA ASN A 54 4.43 -0.34 -13.19
C ASN A 54 3.16 -0.14 -14.04
N LEU A 55 3.34 0.35 -15.28
CA LEU A 55 2.23 0.64 -16.20
C LEU A 55 1.42 -0.61 -16.55
N LYS A 56 2.08 -1.78 -16.65
CA LYS A 56 1.45 -3.05 -16.98
C LYS A 56 0.51 -3.53 -15.86
N ALA A 57 0.94 -3.40 -14.61
CA ALA A 57 0.09 -3.72 -13.47
C ALA A 57 -1.03 -2.69 -13.31
N LEU A 58 -0.77 -1.41 -13.58
CA LEU A 58 -1.81 -0.36 -13.57
C LEU A 58 -2.92 -0.64 -14.58
N GLU A 59 -2.59 -0.99 -15.83
CA GLU A 59 -3.55 -1.37 -16.87
C GLU A 59 -4.46 -2.52 -16.38
N LYS A 60 -3.86 -3.61 -15.88
CA LYS A 60 -4.60 -4.76 -15.33
C LYS A 60 -5.50 -4.34 -14.16
N THR A 61 -4.99 -3.55 -13.24
CA THR A 61 -5.72 -3.08 -12.06
C THR A 61 -6.89 -2.18 -12.44
N SER A 62 -6.71 -1.33 -13.46
CA SER A 62 -7.72 -0.35 -13.89
C SER A 62 -8.93 -1.00 -14.54
N SER A 63 -8.81 -2.20 -15.06
CA SER A 63 -9.93 -2.99 -15.56
C SER A 63 -10.79 -3.60 -14.44
N ASP A 64 -10.24 -3.77 -13.24
CA ASP A 64 -10.89 -4.44 -12.10
C ASP A 64 -11.39 -3.48 -11.01
N THR A 65 -10.72 -2.34 -10.80
CA THR A 65 -11.10 -1.40 -9.74
C THR A 65 -11.08 0.05 -10.18
N GLN A 66 -11.97 0.86 -9.59
CA GLN A 66 -11.97 2.32 -9.74
C GLN A 66 -11.32 3.04 -8.56
N ASP A 67 -10.84 2.31 -7.53
CA ASP A 67 -10.17 2.91 -6.37
C ASP A 67 -8.79 3.47 -6.77
N CYS A 68 -8.68 4.80 -6.79
CA CYS A 68 -7.47 5.50 -7.20
C CYS A 68 -6.30 5.26 -6.23
N ALA A 69 -6.55 4.97 -4.94
CA ALA A 69 -5.47 4.70 -3.99
C ALA A 69 -4.85 3.31 -4.24
N ILE A 70 -5.66 2.33 -4.65
CA ILE A 70 -5.17 1.02 -5.12
C ILE A 70 -4.36 1.19 -6.41
N LYS A 71 -4.90 1.89 -7.41
CA LYS A 71 -4.21 2.17 -8.67
C LYS A 71 -2.87 2.88 -8.46
N TRP A 72 -2.82 3.90 -7.58
CA TRP A 72 -1.60 4.60 -7.23
C TRP A 72 -0.56 3.67 -6.61
N SER A 73 -0.98 2.87 -5.61
CA SER A 73 -0.10 1.93 -4.92
C SER A 73 0.52 0.91 -5.88
N VAL A 74 -0.26 0.41 -6.85
CA VAL A 74 0.22 -0.51 -7.88
C VAL A 74 1.18 0.20 -8.84
N LEU A 75 0.86 1.42 -9.27
CA LEU A 75 1.67 2.20 -10.21
C LEU A 75 3.09 2.42 -9.73
N ILE A 76 3.27 2.77 -8.45
CA ILE A 76 4.59 3.11 -7.87
C ILE A 76 5.28 1.94 -7.17
N SER A 77 4.75 0.73 -7.29
CA SER A 77 5.18 -0.45 -6.52
C SER A 77 6.61 -0.92 -6.75
N GLU A 78 7.21 -0.57 -7.90
CA GLU A 78 8.58 -0.99 -8.29
C GLU A 78 9.69 -0.11 -7.69
N ASN A 79 9.35 0.78 -6.76
CA ASN A 79 10.31 1.68 -6.15
C ASN A 79 10.60 1.29 -4.70
N GLU A 80 11.85 1.45 -4.29
CA GLU A 80 12.26 1.22 -2.91
C GLU A 80 11.81 2.36 -1.99
N ASN A 81 11.84 3.60 -2.47
CA ASN A 81 11.52 4.79 -1.69
C ASN A 81 10.11 5.33 -2.00
N ILE A 82 9.09 4.58 -1.59
CA ILE A 82 7.67 4.93 -1.78
C ILE A 82 7.32 6.28 -1.11
N GLU A 83 7.93 6.59 0.04
CA GLU A 83 7.66 7.82 0.78
C GLU A 83 8.13 9.06 0.01
N GLU A 84 9.32 9.03 -0.58
CA GLU A 84 9.84 10.13 -1.39
C GLU A 84 8.97 10.42 -2.61
N ILE A 85 8.48 9.37 -3.27
CA ILE A 85 7.56 9.52 -4.40
C ILE A 85 6.26 10.19 -3.96
N ASN A 86 5.67 9.74 -2.85
CA ASN A 86 4.46 10.34 -2.31
C ASN A 86 4.65 11.83 -1.98
N ILE A 87 5.79 12.20 -1.41
CA ILE A 87 6.15 13.60 -1.11
C ILE A 87 6.34 14.41 -2.41
N SER A 88 7.01 13.84 -3.40
CA SER A 88 7.28 14.52 -4.67
C SER A 88 6.00 14.82 -5.45
N PHE A 89 5.04 13.91 -5.41
CA PHE A 89 3.72 14.08 -6.03
C PHE A 89 2.71 14.82 -5.15
N ASN A 90 3.06 15.14 -3.91
CA ASN A 90 2.12 15.67 -2.91
C ASN A 90 0.88 14.79 -2.73
N ALA A 91 1.09 13.47 -2.72
CA ALA A 91 0.02 12.50 -2.56
C ALA A 91 -0.67 12.66 -1.20
N PRO A 92 -2.02 12.68 -1.12
CA PRO A 92 -2.73 12.77 0.14
C PRO A 92 -2.37 11.61 1.08
N LYS A 93 -2.54 11.85 2.37
CA LYS A 93 -2.18 10.91 3.43
C LYS A 93 -2.74 9.49 3.21
N GLU A 94 -3.99 9.36 2.74
CA GLU A 94 -4.60 8.07 2.45
C GLU A 94 -3.78 7.29 1.40
N PHE A 95 -3.39 7.95 0.31
CA PHE A 95 -2.61 7.33 -0.76
C PHE A 95 -1.21 6.91 -0.30
N SER A 96 -0.55 7.78 0.49
CA SER A 96 0.77 7.50 1.06
C SER A 96 0.72 6.33 2.05
N GLU A 97 -0.30 6.27 2.91
CA GLU A 97 -0.47 5.18 3.88
C GLU A 97 -0.76 3.85 3.17
N ILE A 98 -1.65 3.82 2.17
CA ILE A 98 -2.00 2.59 1.46
C ILE A 98 -0.82 2.08 0.63
N SER A 99 -0.11 2.95 -0.09
CA SER A 99 1.06 2.54 -0.87
C SER A 99 2.22 2.06 0.02
N GLY A 100 2.43 2.68 1.17
CA GLY A 100 3.41 2.23 2.16
C GLY A 100 3.07 0.86 2.75
N ILE A 101 1.80 0.62 3.12
CA ILE A 101 1.33 -0.68 3.60
C ILE A 101 1.47 -1.74 2.50
N CYS A 102 1.11 -1.42 1.24
CA CYS A 102 1.27 -2.32 0.09
C CYS A 102 2.73 -2.77 -0.08
N SER A 103 3.69 -1.84 0.00
CA SER A 103 5.13 -2.15 -0.03
C SER A 103 5.53 -3.08 1.10
N HIS A 104 5.04 -2.87 2.34
CA HIS A 104 5.33 -3.76 3.46
C HIS A 104 4.74 -5.17 3.27
N ILE A 105 3.54 -5.30 2.72
CA ILE A 105 2.94 -6.61 2.41
C ILE A 105 3.76 -7.33 1.33
N ASN A 106 4.20 -6.64 0.28
CA ASN A 106 5.03 -7.22 -0.78
C ASN A 106 6.36 -7.74 -0.23
N LEU A 107 7.06 -6.94 0.58
CA LEU A 107 8.31 -7.33 1.22
C LEU A 107 8.14 -8.48 2.22
N PHE A 108 7.01 -8.53 2.91
CA PHE A 108 6.67 -9.62 3.82
C PHE A 108 6.44 -10.92 3.08
N SER A 109 5.68 -10.87 1.97
CA SER A 109 5.31 -12.07 1.18
C SER A 109 6.51 -12.76 0.51
N SER A 110 7.65 -12.07 0.39
CA SER A 110 8.90 -12.67 -0.10
C SER A 110 9.67 -13.46 0.96
N LYS A 111 9.20 -13.48 2.22
CA LYS A 111 9.87 -14.12 3.35
C LYS A 111 9.09 -15.32 3.87
N LYS A 112 9.76 -16.16 4.66
CA LYS A 112 9.07 -17.24 5.39
C LYS A 112 8.11 -16.64 6.42
N ILE A 113 6.85 -17.02 6.35
CA ILE A 113 5.80 -16.55 7.27
C ILE A 113 5.97 -17.27 8.61
N SER A 114 6.07 -16.49 9.70
CA SER A 114 5.98 -16.97 11.09
C SER A 114 4.94 -16.16 11.86
N PRO A 115 4.40 -16.67 12.98
CA PRO A 115 3.47 -15.92 13.81
C PRO A 115 4.03 -14.57 14.25
N GLU A 116 5.32 -14.51 14.61
CA GLU A 116 6.00 -13.31 15.05
C GLU A 116 6.13 -12.29 13.92
N SER A 117 6.63 -12.72 12.74
CA SER A 117 6.78 -11.83 11.58
C SER A 117 5.43 -11.31 11.07
N LEU A 118 4.40 -12.14 11.17
CA LEU A 118 3.02 -11.75 10.82
C LEU A 118 2.47 -10.73 11.82
N MET A 119 2.68 -10.93 13.13
CA MET A 119 2.27 -9.97 14.16
C MET A 119 3.01 -8.63 14.01
N ASP A 120 4.29 -8.66 13.69
CA ASP A 120 5.09 -7.44 13.44
C ASP A 120 4.54 -6.64 12.26
N LEU A 121 4.16 -7.31 11.16
CA LEU A 121 3.51 -6.65 10.02
C LEU A 121 2.16 -6.05 10.42
N ILE A 122 1.33 -6.80 11.13
CA ILE A 122 0.00 -6.36 11.60
C ILE A 122 0.13 -5.10 12.46
N ASN A 123 1.07 -5.09 13.40
CA ASN A 123 1.33 -3.96 14.28
C ASN A 123 1.90 -2.76 13.50
N LYS A 124 2.89 -3.00 12.64
CA LYS A 124 3.52 -1.95 11.82
C LYS A 124 2.51 -1.26 10.89
N CYS A 125 1.61 -2.02 10.31
CA CYS A 125 0.61 -1.52 9.38
C CYS A 125 -0.73 -1.15 10.04
N ASP A 126 -0.82 -1.28 11.36
CA ASP A 126 -1.98 -0.86 12.16
C ASP A 126 -3.30 -1.52 11.73
N LEU A 127 -3.23 -2.81 11.33
CA LEU A 127 -4.38 -3.56 10.83
C LEU A 127 -5.56 -3.53 11.80
N LEU A 128 -5.31 -3.79 13.10
CA LEU A 128 -6.39 -3.93 14.09
C LEU A 128 -7.13 -2.61 14.37
N ARG A 129 -6.46 -1.46 14.17
CA ARG A 129 -7.08 -0.15 14.42
C ARG A 129 -7.67 0.47 13.17
N LYS A 130 -7.09 0.19 12.01
CA LYS A 130 -7.48 0.80 10.73
C LYS A 130 -7.53 -0.24 9.60
N PRO A 131 -8.42 -1.24 9.70
CA PRO A 131 -8.45 -2.39 8.80
C PRO A 131 -8.70 -2.02 7.34
N GLU A 132 -9.55 -1.03 7.06
CA GLU A 132 -9.93 -0.66 5.70
C GLU A 132 -8.73 -0.27 4.82
N ARG A 133 -7.75 0.48 5.40
CA ARG A 133 -6.53 0.85 4.67
C ARG A 133 -5.67 -0.35 4.36
N PHE A 134 -5.59 -1.28 5.32
CA PHE A 134 -4.85 -2.52 5.14
C PHE A 134 -5.50 -3.38 4.05
N TYR A 135 -6.82 -3.47 4.01
CA TYR A 135 -7.54 -4.23 2.98
C TYR A 135 -7.34 -3.63 1.58
N LYS A 136 -7.40 -2.31 1.43
CA LYS A 136 -7.05 -1.64 0.16
C LYS A 136 -5.61 -1.96 -0.26
N ALA A 137 -4.66 -1.90 0.67
CA ALA A 137 -3.26 -2.21 0.41
C ALA A 137 -3.03 -3.69 0.07
N SER A 138 -3.71 -4.62 0.75
CA SER A 138 -3.64 -6.05 0.43
C SER A 138 -4.26 -6.36 -0.93
N LYS A 139 -5.35 -5.66 -1.31
CA LYS A 139 -5.90 -5.74 -2.66
C LYS A 139 -4.92 -5.20 -3.69
N ALA A 140 -4.24 -4.07 -3.45
CA ALA A 140 -3.18 -3.58 -4.32
C ALA A 140 -2.05 -4.60 -4.50
N SER A 141 -1.59 -5.18 -3.39
CA SER A 141 -0.55 -6.24 -3.39
C SER A 141 -0.95 -7.45 -4.22
N SER A 142 -2.22 -7.86 -4.21
CA SER A 142 -2.71 -9.03 -4.97
C SER A 142 -2.64 -8.87 -6.49
N TYR A 143 -2.50 -7.64 -7.01
CA TYR A 143 -2.23 -7.39 -8.43
C TYR A 143 -0.74 -7.52 -8.79
N LEU A 144 0.15 -7.48 -7.79
CA LEU A 144 1.59 -7.42 -7.97
C LEU A 144 2.28 -8.75 -7.73
N ILE A 145 1.83 -9.50 -6.73
CA ILE A 145 2.46 -10.74 -6.29
C ILE A 145 1.42 -11.83 -6.04
N GLU A 146 1.82 -13.07 -6.24
CA GLU A 146 1.09 -14.23 -5.75
C GLU A 146 1.51 -14.50 -4.31
N SER A 147 0.53 -14.53 -3.41
CA SER A 147 0.73 -14.78 -1.98
C SER A 147 -0.31 -15.76 -1.45
N SER A 148 0.08 -16.60 -0.49
CA SER A 148 -0.85 -17.44 0.27
C SER A 148 -1.82 -16.60 1.12
N LEU A 149 -1.39 -15.39 1.54
CA LEU A 149 -2.22 -14.43 2.25
C LEU A 149 -2.93 -13.48 1.29
N ARG A 150 -3.97 -13.98 0.63
CA ARG A 150 -4.86 -13.16 -0.21
C ARG A 150 -5.69 -12.18 0.63
N PRO A 151 -6.34 -11.17 0.02
CA PRO A 151 -7.14 -10.18 0.76
C PRO A 151 -8.16 -10.79 1.73
N GLU A 152 -8.80 -11.92 1.37
CA GLU A 152 -9.79 -12.62 2.19
C GLU A 152 -9.15 -13.19 3.47
N LYS A 153 -7.91 -13.69 3.37
CA LYS A 153 -7.19 -14.22 4.54
C LYS A 153 -6.83 -13.13 5.56
N TRP A 154 -6.63 -11.91 5.11
CA TRP A 154 -6.43 -10.80 6.02
C TRP A 154 -7.68 -10.42 6.81
N ILE A 155 -8.87 -10.64 6.23
CA ILE A 155 -10.15 -10.47 6.95
C ILE A 155 -10.26 -11.54 8.03
N GLU A 156 -10.00 -12.82 7.69
CA GLU A 156 -9.99 -13.92 8.67
C GLU A 156 -9.01 -13.67 9.83
N ILE A 157 -7.80 -13.16 9.53
CA ILE A 157 -6.79 -12.82 10.53
C ILE A 157 -7.26 -11.66 11.41
N TYR A 158 -7.86 -10.64 10.84
CA TYR A 158 -8.42 -9.51 11.58
C TYR A 158 -9.51 -9.96 12.56
N ASP A 159 -10.47 -10.76 12.11
CA ASP A 159 -11.56 -11.29 12.93
C ASP A 159 -11.00 -12.15 14.06
N LEU A 160 -10.09 -13.09 13.73
CA LEU A 160 -9.41 -13.94 14.71
C LEU A 160 -8.73 -13.13 15.83
N LEU A 161 -8.00 -12.07 15.47
CA LEU A 161 -7.25 -11.28 16.45
C LEU A 161 -8.13 -10.28 17.21
N SER A 162 -9.23 -9.85 16.63
CA SER A 162 -10.22 -8.98 17.26
C SER A 162 -11.02 -9.71 18.34
N ASP A 163 -11.24 -11.00 18.18
CA ASP A 163 -11.88 -11.86 19.17
C ASP A 163 -11.01 -12.15 20.40
N VAL A 164 -9.69 -11.97 20.29
CA VAL A 164 -8.79 -12.12 21.44
C VAL A 164 -8.92 -10.91 22.36
N SER A 165 -9.64 -11.10 23.46
CA SER A 165 -9.88 -10.05 24.45
C SER A 165 -8.80 -9.98 25.54
N ALA A 166 -8.63 -8.78 26.11
CA ALA A 166 -7.74 -8.59 27.25
C ALA A 166 -8.25 -9.32 28.50
N ASP A 167 -7.31 -9.89 29.26
CA ASP A 167 -7.63 -10.54 30.54
C ASP A 167 -8.01 -9.48 31.58
N LYS A 168 -9.32 -9.44 31.93
CA LYS A 168 -9.90 -8.49 32.88
C LYS A 168 -9.52 -8.76 34.34
N THR A 169 -8.89 -9.88 34.63
CA THR A 169 -8.42 -10.23 35.99
C THR A 169 -7.11 -9.55 36.34
N LEU A 170 -6.32 -9.15 35.33
CA LEU A 170 -5.07 -8.43 35.48
C LEU A 170 -5.32 -6.92 35.71
N ARG A 171 -4.62 -6.34 36.67
CA ARG A 171 -4.77 -4.93 37.04
C ARG A 171 -3.68 -4.02 36.47
N GLU A 172 -2.56 -4.59 36.05
CA GLU A 172 -1.42 -3.82 35.56
C GLU A 172 -1.40 -3.78 34.04
N GLY A 173 -1.45 -2.58 33.45
CA GLY A 173 -1.55 -2.39 31.99
C GLY A 173 -0.45 -3.07 31.18
N LYS A 174 0.79 -3.12 31.70
CA LYS A 174 1.91 -3.82 31.05
C LYS A 174 1.70 -5.33 31.00
N LEU A 175 1.15 -5.94 32.07
CA LEU A 175 0.86 -7.36 32.11
C LEU A 175 -0.32 -7.71 31.19
N ILE A 176 -1.34 -6.86 31.14
CA ILE A 176 -2.47 -7.00 30.22
C ILE A 176 -1.97 -7.00 28.76
N ALA A 177 -1.17 -6.01 28.38
CA ALA A 177 -0.64 -5.90 27.02
C ALA A 177 0.25 -7.10 26.66
N LYS A 178 1.12 -7.56 27.57
CA LYS A 178 1.97 -8.73 27.36
C LYS A 178 1.15 -10.00 27.18
N LYS A 179 0.16 -10.23 28.03
CA LYS A 179 -0.74 -11.38 27.95
C LYS A 179 -1.52 -11.38 26.62
N LEU A 180 -2.14 -10.25 26.27
CA LEU A 180 -2.87 -10.08 25.01
C LEU A 180 -2.00 -10.40 23.79
N ASN A 181 -0.76 -9.91 23.77
CA ASN A 181 0.16 -10.21 22.68
C ASN A 181 0.52 -11.70 22.60
N THR A 182 0.75 -12.35 23.76
CA THR A 182 0.99 -13.80 23.82
C THR A 182 -0.19 -14.61 23.29
N ASP A 183 -1.41 -14.24 23.67
CA ASP A 183 -2.63 -14.93 23.24
C ASP A 183 -2.88 -14.75 21.74
N ARG A 184 -2.63 -13.56 21.21
CA ARG A 184 -2.69 -13.27 19.75
C ARG A 184 -1.66 -14.07 18.96
N LEU A 185 -0.42 -14.17 19.45
CA LEU A 185 0.61 -15.00 18.83
C LEU A 185 0.23 -16.49 18.81
N ALA A 186 -0.35 -17.01 19.90
CA ALA A 186 -0.85 -18.37 19.95
C ALA A 186 -2.00 -18.60 18.94
N ALA A 187 -2.91 -17.64 18.81
CA ALA A 187 -3.99 -17.70 17.84
C ALA A 187 -3.46 -17.71 16.40
N LEU A 188 -2.49 -16.85 16.06
CA LEU A 188 -1.84 -16.84 14.74
C LEU A 188 -1.08 -18.13 14.45
N LYS A 189 -0.38 -18.69 15.43
CA LYS A 189 0.29 -19.98 15.27
C LYS A 189 -0.68 -21.07 14.87
N ASN A 190 -1.79 -21.21 15.60
CA ASN A 190 -2.83 -22.20 15.33
C ASN A 190 -3.51 -21.95 13.95
N TYR A 191 -3.61 -20.70 13.52
CA TYR A 191 -4.15 -20.34 12.23
C TYR A 191 -3.21 -20.75 11.08
N LEU A 192 -1.92 -20.44 11.21
CA LEU A 192 -0.91 -20.76 10.20
C LEU A 192 -0.67 -22.26 10.04
N GLU A 193 -0.86 -23.08 11.09
CA GLU A 193 -0.78 -24.55 11.02
C GLU A 193 -1.92 -25.18 10.19
N LYS A 194 -3.00 -24.41 9.91
CA LYS A 194 -4.17 -24.87 9.13
C LYS A 194 -4.21 -24.32 7.71
N LEU A 195 -3.29 -23.43 7.35
CA LEU A 195 -3.15 -22.87 6.01
C LEU A 195 -2.39 -23.80 5.08
#